data_6eb5a256a9cb7fba33c6ef764dbee22a
#
_entry.id   6eb5a256a9cb7fba33c6ef764dbee22a
#
_cell.length_a   1.000
_cell.length_b   1.000
_cell.length_c   1.000
_cell.angle_alpha   90.00
_cell.angle_beta   90.00
_cell.angle_gamma   90.00
#
_symmetry.space_group_name_H-M   'P 1'
#
loop_
_entity.id
_entity.type
_entity.pdbx_description
1 polymer ?
#
loop_
_entity_poly.entity_id
_entity_poly.type
_entity_poly.pdbx_seq_one_letter_code
_entity_poly.pdbx_strand_id
1 'polypeptide(L)'
;DPKDQYHAMTDVIHKVLNDITIDDRAIIIGGDSHTRMSKGIAFGADSGTVALALALGQASFPVPQSVKVTFKGTMMDHMDFRDVVHATQAQMLAQFDGENVFQGQVIEVHIGTLLADQAFTFTDWTAEMKAKASICISDDETLIASLEISKARIQVMINKGMEITSGMLQRLIDKADARIAGIKSGEQPALKPDDNAKYFAEVIVDLDAINEPMIADPDVDNIDIAKRYTHDTIRPISYYESEKQVDLGFVGSCMVHKGDMNIIAQMFRNIEKNEGKIKFKA
;
A
#
# COMPACT_ATOMS: atom_id res chain seq x y z
N ASP A 1 28.42 2.20 13.38
CA ASP A 1 29.28 2.83 12.38
C ASP A 1 28.40 3.79 11.56
N PRO A 2 28.82 5.06 11.32
CA PRO A 2 28.06 5.97 10.45
C PRO A 2 27.81 5.40 9.05
N LYS A 3 28.59 4.44 8.60
CA LYS A 3 28.38 3.74 7.33
C LYS A 3 27.18 2.82 7.35
N ASP A 4 26.78 2.32 8.49
CA ASP A 4 25.63 1.41 8.62
C ASP A 4 24.28 2.15 8.60
N GLN A 5 24.30 3.44 8.94
CA GLN A 5 23.09 4.27 9.01
C GLN A 5 22.48 4.59 7.65
N TYR A 6 23.29 4.57 6.58
CA TYR A 6 22.85 5.01 5.26
C TYR A 6 22.51 3.87 4.32
N HIS A 7 22.77 2.65 4.71
CA HIS A 7 22.50 1.47 3.90
C HIS A 7 21.00 1.14 3.85
N ALA A 8 20.27 1.48 4.91
CA ALA A 8 18.82 1.28 4.97
C ALA A 8 18.02 2.23 4.07
N MET A 9 18.61 3.34 3.60
CA MET A 9 17.91 4.38 2.85
C MET A 9 17.91 4.16 1.33
N THR A 10 17.60 2.97 0.87
CA THR A 10 17.40 2.74 -0.56
C THR A 10 16.05 3.19 -1.06
N ASP A 11 15.07 3.19 -0.15
CA ASP A 11 13.70 3.56 -0.44
C ASP A 11 12.98 3.96 0.86
N VAL A 12 11.69 4.29 0.79
CA VAL A 12 10.86 4.49 1.98
C VAL A 12 10.74 3.18 2.78
N ILE A 13 10.65 3.30 4.11
CA ILE A 13 10.69 2.15 5.03
C ILE A 13 9.62 1.09 4.69
N HIS A 14 8.42 1.51 4.30
CA HIS A 14 7.32 0.60 3.97
C HIS A 14 7.64 -0.23 2.73
N LYS A 15 8.28 0.37 1.72
CA LYS A 15 8.72 -0.37 0.52
C LYS A 15 9.82 -1.36 0.85
N VAL A 16 10.80 -0.95 1.65
CA VAL A 16 11.85 -1.86 2.13
C VAL A 16 11.24 -3.00 2.92
N LEU A 17 10.31 -2.72 3.83
CA LEU A 17 9.61 -3.74 4.61
C LEU A 17 8.88 -4.75 3.71
N ASN A 18 8.17 -4.28 2.70
CA ASN A 18 7.52 -5.15 1.72
C ASN A 18 8.51 -6.06 0.99
N ASP A 19 9.68 -5.52 0.59
CA ASP A 19 10.69 -6.28 -0.14
C ASP A 19 11.38 -7.34 0.74
N ILE A 20 11.63 -7.04 2.02
CA ILE A 20 12.30 -7.98 2.94
C ILE A 20 11.34 -8.94 3.66
N THR A 21 10.03 -8.71 3.62
CA THR A 21 9.03 -9.63 4.15
C THR A 21 8.79 -10.74 3.14
N ILE A 22 9.39 -11.89 3.39
CA ILE A 22 9.29 -13.06 2.50
C ILE A 22 8.13 -13.96 2.89
N ASP A 23 7.81 -14.03 4.19
CA ASP A 23 6.76 -14.90 4.70
C ASP A 23 5.39 -14.20 4.62
N ASP A 24 4.57 -14.63 3.67
CA ASP A 24 3.19 -14.17 3.48
C ASP A 24 2.24 -14.61 4.60
N ARG A 25 2.70 -15.45 5.52
CA ARG A 25 1.95 -15.92 6.71
C ARG A 25 2.40 -15.22 8.00
N ALA A 26 3.34 -14.29 7.90
CA ALA A 26 3.81 -13.54 9.05
C ALA A 26 2.76 -12.57 9.59
N ILE A 27 2.77 -12.38 10.91
CA ILE A 27 2.08 -11.28 11.57
C ILE A 27 3.12 -10.21 11.87
N ILE A 28 2.90 -9.02 11.31
CA ILE A 28 3.83 -7.90 11.41
C ILE A 28 3.20 -6.80 12.24
N ILE A 29 3.95 -6.26 13.18
CA ILE A 29 3.52 -5.16 14.03
C ILE A 29 4.57 -4.08 13.95
N GLY A 30 4.19 -2.89 13.50
CA GLY A 30 5.09 -1.75 13.39
C GLY A 30 4.55 -0.50 14.07
N GLY A 31 5.47 0.35 14.53
CA GLY A 31 5.16 1.60 15.23
C GLY A 31 4.76 2.76 14.31
N ASP A 32 4.53 2.50 13.05
CA ASP A 32 4.04 3.45 12.07
C ASP A 32 2.67 3.02 11.55
N SER A 33 1.77 3.97 11.35
CA SER A 33 0.41 3.69 10.86
C SER A 33 0.39 3.02 9.50
N HIS A 34 1.41 3.22 8.67
CA HIS A 34 1.56 2.66 7.34
C HIS A 34 2.34 1.34 7.30
N THR A 35 2.57 0.67 8.44
CA THR A 35 3.17 -0.67 8.49
C THR A 35 2.31 -1.76 7.81
N ARG A 36 1.39 -1.39 6.96
CA ARG A 36 0.45 -2.30 6.28
C ARG A 36 0.96 -2.79 4.93
N MET A 37 2.05 -2.22 4.44
CA MET A 37 2.65 -2.57 3.15
C MET A 37 3.62 -3.75 3.29
N SER A 38 3.11 -4.94 3.54
CA SER A 38 3.93 -6.16 3.62
C SER A 38 3.19 -7.37 3.03
N LYS A 39 3.89 -8.49 2.85
CA LYS A 39 3.26 -9.71 2.31
C LYS A 39 2.41 -10.46 3.33
N GLY A 40 2.69 -10.31 4.63
CA GLY A 40 1.89 -10.88 5.70
C GLY A 40 0.76 -9.97 6.16
N ILE A 41 0.04 -10.40 7.21
CA ILE A 41 -0.91 -9.51 7.87
C ILE A 41 -0.14 -8.47 8.68
N ALA A 42 -0.34 -7.19 8.38
CA ALA A 42 0.45 -6.12 8.96
C ALA A 42 -0.42 -5.11 9.71
N PHE A 43 -0.05 -4.90 10.97
CA PHE A 43 -0.70 -3.99 11.91
C PHE A 43 0.13 -2.72 12.08
N GLY A 44 -0.49 -1.55 11.84
CA GLY A 44 0.01 -0.30 12.37
C GLY A 44 -0.36 -0.18 13.84
N ALA A 45 0.63 -0.03 14.71
CA ALA A 45 0.47 0.10 16.15
C ALA A 45 1.09 1.41 16.65
N ASP A 46 0.74 1.80 17.87
CA ASP A 46 1.45 2.90 18.53
C ASP A 46 2.85 2.46 19.02
N SER A 47 3.73 3.41 19.20
CA SER A 47 5.11 3.16 19.61
C SER A 47 5.21 2.51 21.00
N GLY A 48 4.26 2.77 21.89
CA GLY A 48 4.18 2.13 23.21
C GLY A 48 3.90 0.63 23.11
N THR A 49 2.96 0.24 22.24
CA THR A 49 2.65 -1.18 21.98
C THR A 49 3.88 -1.90 21.39
N VAL A 50 4.60 -1.28 20.46
CA VAL A 50 5.83 -1.88 19.89
C VAL A 50 6.93 -1.98 20.93
N ALA A 51 7.13 -0.96 21.76
CA ALA A 51 8.11 -0.99 22.85
C ALA A 51 7.79 -2.09 23.87
N LEU A 52 6.51 -2.27 24.22
CA LEU A 52 6.06 -3.33 25.10
C LEU A 52 6.31 -4.72 24.49
N ALA A 53 5.99 -4.89 23.20
CA ALA A 53 6.25 -6.12 22.47
C ALA A 53 7.74 -6.49 22.46
N LEU A 54 8.61 -5.50 22.25
CA LEU A 54 10.07 -5.70 22.28
C LEU A 54 10.57 -6.06 23.69
N ALA A 55 10.02 -5.43 24.72
CA ALA A 55 10.45 -5.66 26.12
C ALA A 55 9.97 -7.00 26.68
N LEU A 56 8.74 -7.41 26.36
CA LEU A 56 8.09 -8.58 26.94
C LEU A 56 7.99 -9.78 25.99
N GLY A 57 8.34 -9.62 24.72
CA GLY A 57 8.16 -10.65 23.69
C GLY A 57 6.70 -10.93 23.34
N GLN A 58 5.76 -10.06 23.77
CA GLN A 58 4.33 -10.21 23.53
C GLN A 58 3.63 -8.85 23.45
N ALA A 59 2.55 -8.77 22.69
CA ALA A 59 1.64 -7.64 22.66
C ALA A 59 0.19 -8.13 22.65
N SER A 60 -0.70 -7.39 23.31
CA SER A 60 -2.13 -7.67 23.33
C SER A 60 -2.83 -6.80 22.29
N PHE A 61 -3.60 -7.42 21.41
CA PHE A 61 -4.45 -6.75 20.43
C PHE A 61 -5.88 -7.27 20.52
N PRO A 62 -6.90 -6.41 20.37
CA PRO A 62 -8.22 -6.89 20.07
C PRO A 62 -8.18 -7.60 18.71
N VAL A 63 -8.89 -8.70 18.56
CA VAL A 63 -9.04 -9.38 17.27
C VAL A 63 -10.08 -8.61 16.45
N PRO A 64 -9.68 -7.87 15.40
CA PRO A 64 -10.63 -7.14 14.56
C PRO A 64 -11.40 -8.12 13.66
N GLN A 65 -12.54 -7.66 13.14
CA GLN A 65 -13.20 -8.37 12.06
C GLN A 65 -12.53 -8.03 10.72
N SER A 66 -12.80 -8.84 9.68
CA SER A 66 -12.26 -8.61 8.35
C SER A 66 -13.27 -7.94 7.42
N VAL A 67 -12.78 -7.02 6.60
CA VAL A 67 -13.50 -6.48 5.45
C VAL A 67 -12.81 -7.00 4.20
N LYS A 68 -13.58 -7.61 3.30
CA LYS A 68 -13.09 -8.08 2.02
C LYS A 68 -13.19 -6.96 0.98
N VAL A 69 -12.09 -6.69 0.29
CA VAL A 69 -12.06 -5.77 -0.85
C VAL A 69 -11.76 -6.56 -2.12
N THR A 70 -12.61 -6.42 -3.13
CA THR A 70 -12.46 -7.09 -4.42
C THR A 70 -12.50 -6.05 -5.53
N PHE A 71 -11.58 -6.16 -6.48
CA PHE A 71 -11.53 -5.30 -7.67
C PHE A 71 -12.15 -6.03 -8.86
N LYS A 72 -12.94 -5.30 -9.64
CA LYS A 72 -13.56 -5.77 -10.89
C LYS A 72 -13.19 -4.83 -12.03
N GLY A 73 -13.14 -5.37 -13.24
CA GLY A 73 -12.82 -4.60 -14.44
C GLY A 73 -11.33 -4.33 -14.59
N THR A 74 -10.99 -3.34 -15.39
CA THR A 74 -9.62 -2.99 -15.76
C THR A 74 -9.38 -1.52 -15.59
N MET A 75 -8.28 -1.16 -14.94
CA MET A 75 -7.86 0.24 -14.81
C MET A 75 -7.48 0.81 -16.19
N MET A 76 -7.89 2.03 -16.49
CA MET A 76 -7.53 2.70 -17.74
C MET A 76 -6.04 3.05 -17.77
N ASP A 77 -5.42 2.97 -18.94
CA ASP A 77 -3.97 3.17 -19.13
C ASP A 77 -3.44 4.55 -18.69
N HIS A 78 -4.30 5.57 -18.71
CA HIS A 78 -3.94 6.93 -18.30
C HIS A 78 -4.15 7.22 -16.81
N MET A 79 -4.66 6.25 -16.06
CA MET A 79 -4.92 6.38 -14.62
C MET A 79 -3.74 5.88 -13.81
N ASP A 80 -3.46 6.55 -12.70
CA ASP A 80 -2.53 6.08 -11.69
C ASP A 80 -3.27 5.28 -10.61
N PHE A 81 -2.57 4.37 -9.95
CA PHE A 81 -3.19 3.55 -8.91
C PHE A 81 -3.67 4.39 -7.71
N ARG A 82 -3.14 5.58 -7.51
CA ARG A 82 -3.61 6.51 -6.49
C ARG A 82 -5.05 6.98 -6.76
N ASP A 83 -5.44 7.11 -8.02
CA ASP A 83 -6.81 7.44 -8.40
C ASP A 83 -7.77 6.32 -8.01
N VAL A 84 -7.33 5.05 -8.15
CA VAL A 84 -8.08 3.88 -7.67
C VAL A 84 -8.29 3.93 -6.16
N VAL A 85 -7.29 4.33 -5.41
CA VAL A 85 -7.36 4.46 -3.95
C VAL A 85 -8.46 5.42 -3.52
N HIS A 86 -8.48 6.64 -4.08
CA HIS A 86 -9.51 7.63 -3.77
C HIS A 86 -10.89 7.21 -4.28
N ALA A 87 -10.96 6.62 -5.48
CA ALA A 87 -12.21 6.10 -6.01
C ALA A 87 -12.77 4.94 -5.16
N THR A 88 -11.91 4.08 -4.62
CA THR A 88 -12.32 3.04 -3.66
C THR A 88 -13.00 3.64 -2.44
N GLN A 89 -12.45 4.72 -1.91
CA GLN A 89 -13.05 5.41 -0.77
C GLN A 89 -14.45 5.93 -1.12
N ALA A 90 -14.59 6.59 -2.27
CA ALA A 90 -15.88 7.09 -2.73
C ALA A 90 -16.89 5.95 -2.96
N GLN A 91 -16.47 4.89 -3.64
CA GLN A 91 -17.34 3.74 -3.91
C GLN A 91 -17.74 2.99 -2.63
N MET A 92 -16.82 2.83 -1.68
CA MET A 92 -17.11 2.22 -0.39
C MET A 92 -18.14 3.06 0.39
N LEU A 93 -17.94 4.37 0.50
CA LEU A 93 -18.90 5.25 1.17
C LEU A 93 -20.29 5.21 0.50
N ALA A 94 -20.33 5.14 -0.84
CA ALA A 94 -21.57 5.01 -1.57
C ALA A 94 -22.26 3.65 -1.34
N GLN A 95 -21.51 2.56 -1.18
CA GLN A 95 -22.07 1.22 -0.91
C GLN A 95 -22.65 1.09 0.51
N PHE A 96 -22.17 1.89 1.46
CA PHE A 96 -22.50 1.78 2.89
C PHE A 96 -23.10 3.08 3.46
N ASP A 97 -23.86 3.82 2.67
CA ASP A 97 -24.61 5.01 3.11
C ASP A 97 -23.76 6.06 3.85
N GLY A 98 -22.48 6.20 3.44
CA GLY A 98 -21.51 7.13 4.04
C GLY A 98 -20.76 6.56 5.23
N GLU A 99 -20.96 5.31 5.60
CA GLU A 99 -20.21 4.67 6.68
C GLU A 99 -18.82 4.19 6.21
N ASN A 100 -17.79 4.49 7.00
CA ASN A 100 -16.45 3.95 6.79
C ASN A 100 -16.32 2.56 7.41
N VAL A 101 -16.61 1.52 6.63
CA VAL A 101 -16.54 0.13 7.09
C VAL A 101 -15.12 -0.39 7.30
N PHE A 102 -14.09 0.36 6.92
CA PHE A 102 -12.70 -0.02 7.15
C PHE A 102 -12.22 0.32 8.56
N GLN A 103 -12.89 1.26 9.23
CA GLN A 103 -12.44 1.76 10.52
C GLN A 103 -12.33 0.64 11.57
N GLY A 104 -11.11 0.43 12.08
CA GLY A 104 -10.83 -0.54 13.13
C GLY A 104 -10.78 -2.00 12.67
N GLN A 105 -10.99 -2.28 11.38
CA GLN A 105 -11.04 -3.63 10.81
C GLN A 105 -9.71 -4.07 10.19
N VAL A 106 -9.59 -5.35 9.87
CA VAL A 106 -8.55 -5.89 8.98
C VAL A 106 -9.09 -5.85 7.55
N ILE A 107 -8.29 -5.33 6.64
CA ILE A 107 -8.67 -5.26 5.23
C ILE A 107 -8.00 -6.40 4.47
N GLU A 108 -8.80 -7.34 3.97
CA GLU A 108 -8.37 -8.39 3.07
C GLU A 108 -8.50 -7.93 1.63
N VAL A 109 -7.37 -7.60 1.02
CA VAL A 109 -7.30 -7.09 -0.36
C VAL A 109 -7.18 -8.27 -1.31
N HIS A 110 -8.27 -8.62 -2.00
CA HIS A 110 -8.29 -9.65 -3.04
C HIS A 110 -7.89 -9.00 -4.36
N ILE A 111 -6.63 -9.19 -4.77
CA ILE A 111 -6.01 -8.37 -5.81
C ILE A 111 -6.58 -8.56 -7.21
N GLY A 112 -7.22 -9.70 -7.51
CA GLY A 112 -7.87 -9.89 -8.80
C GLY A 112 -6.94 -9.61 -9.99
N THR A 113 -7.26 -8.57 -10.76
CA THR A 113 -6.47 -8.12 -11.93
C THR A 113 -5.35 -7.14 -11.61
N LEU A 114 -5.22 -6.69 -10.35
CA LEU A 114 -4.18 -5.76 -9.95
C LEU A 114 -2.79 -6.43 -9.94
N LEU A 115 -1.77 -5.62 -10.23
CA LEU A 115 -0.39 -6.03 -9.98
C LEU A 115 -0.11 -6.08 -8.48
N ALA A 116 0.76 -6.99 -8.06
CA ALA A 116 1.11 -7.15 -6.65
C ALA A 116 1.60 -5.85 -5.99
N ASP A 117 2.42 -5.05 -6.67
CA ASP A 117 2.89 -3.76 -6.16
C ASP A 117 1.74 -2.75 -5.97
N GLN A 118 0.74 -2.75 -6.86
CA GLN A 118 -0.46 -1.91 -6.71
C GLN A 118 -1.29 -2.32 -5.50
N ALA A 119 -1.47 -3.62 -5.30
CA ALA A 119 -2.20 -4.16 -4.17
C ALA A 119 -1.50 -3.84 -2.84
N PHE A 120 -0.16 -3.90 -2.78
CA PHE A 120 0.59 -3.49 -1.61
C PHE A 120 0.52 -1.98 -1.34
N THR A 121 0.50 -1.16 -2.38
CA THR A 121 0.25 0.28 -2.25
C THR A 121 -1.15 0.52 -1.69
N PHE A 122 -2.14 -0.23 -2.13
CA PHE A 122 -3.49 -0.16 -1.59
C PHE A 122 -3.54 -0.55 -0.10
N THR A 123 -2.87 -1.63 0.29
CA THR A 123 -2.82 -2.03 1.70
C THR A 123 -2.19 -0.96 2.58
N ASP A 124 -1.14 -0.29 2.11
CA ASP A 124 -0.52 0.84 2.81
C ASP A 124 -1.51 1.99 3.02
N TRP A 125 -2.23 2.36 1.97
CA TRP A 125 -3.23 3.42 2.04
C TRP A 125 -4.39 3.14 3.00
N THR A 126 -4.72 1.89 3.31
CA THR A 126 -5.78 1.58 4.28
C THR A 126 -5.58 2.21 5.66
N ALA A 127 -4.36 2.70 5.95
CA ALA A 127 -4.06 3.50 7.14
C ALA A 127 -4.88 4.79 7.19
N GLU A 128 -5.02 5.48 6.06
CA GLU A 128 -5.78 6.73 5.95
C GLU A 128 -7.29 6.47 6.16
N MET A 129 -7.75 5.25 5.89
CA MET A 129 -9.11 4.80 6.17
C MET A 129 -9.31 4.29 7.60
N LYS A 130 -8.32 4.50 8.49
CA LYS A 130 -8.34 4.04 9.89
C LYS A 130 -8.50 2.52 10.05
N ALA A 131 -8.13 1.73 9.07
CA ALA A 131 -8.04 0.29 9.22
C ALA A 131 -7.06 -0.08 10.33
N LYS A 132 -7.25 -1.21 10.99
CA LYS A 132 -6.35 -1.71 12.02
C LYS A 132 -5.16 -2.45 11.43
N ALA A 133 -5.40 -3.23 10.39
CA ALA A 133 -4.41 -4.00 9.66
C ALA A 133 -4.86 -4.22 8.22
N SER A 134 -3.96 -4.73 7.39
CA SER A 134 -4.31 -5.22 6.06
C SER A 134 -3.47 -6.44 5.68
N ILE A 135 -3.98 -7.21 4.74
CA ILE A 135 -3.32 -8.35 4.12
C ILE A 135 -3.71 -8.40 2.64
N CYS A 136 -2.76 -8.78 1.80
CA CYS A 136 -2.98 -9.02 0.38
C CYS A 136 -3.24 -10.50 0.13
N ILE A 137 -4.37 -10.83 -0.46
CA ILE A 137 -4.74 -12.19 -0.87
C ILE A 137 -4.49 -12.32 -2.36
N SER A 138 -3.57 -13.19 -2.75
CA SER A 138 -3.17 -13.44 -4.13
C SER A 138 -3.18 -14.94 -4.45
N ASP A 139 -3.19 -15.28 -5.73
CA ASP A 139 -2.92 -16.64 -6.18
C ASP A 139 -1.43 -16.99 -6.10
N ASP A 140 -1.12 -18.25 -6.34
CA ASP A 140 0.23 -18.80 -6.30
C ASP A 140 1.16 -18.10 -7.31
N GLU A 141 0.67 -17.83 -8.52
CA GLU A 141 1.46 -17.22 -9.60
C GLU A 141 1.84 -15.78 -9.24
N THR A 142 0.88 -15.01 -8.78
CA THR A 142 1.09 -13.60 -8.36
C THR A 142 2.02 -13.51 -7.16
N LEU A 143 1.89 -14.41 -6.19
CA LEU A 143 2.79 -14.45 -5.04
C LEU A 143 4.22 -14.80 -5.45
N ILE A 144 4.41 -15.78 -6.33
CA ILE A 144 5.73 -16.15 -6.89
C ILE A 144 6.35 -14.93 -7.59
N ALA A 145 5.60 -14.25 -8.46
CA ALA A 145 6.08 -13.05 -9.15
C ALA A 145 6.53 -11.96 -8.17
N SER A 146 5.74 -11.71 -7.13
CA SER A 146 6.09 -10.75 -6.06
C SER A 146 7.37 -11.14 -5.32
N LEU A 147 7.56 -12.42 -5.00
CA LEU A 147 8.77 -12.93 -4.34
C LEU A 147 10.00 -12.81 -5.24
N GLU A 148 9.88 -13.08 -6.54
CA GLU A 148 10.99 -12.89 -7.50
C GLU A 148 11.40 -11.41 -7.62
N ILE A 149 10.44 -10.49 -7.62
CA ILE A 149 10.71 -9.05 -7.57
C ILE A 149 11.47 -8.70 -6.28
N SER A 150 11.03 -9.19 -5.13
CA SER A 150 11.71 -8.97 -3.85
C SER A 150 13.14 -9.50 -3.86
N LYS A 151 13.37 -10.70 -4.38
CA LYS A 151 14.73 -11.26 -4.55
C LYS A 151 15.62 -10.37 -5.38
N ALA A 152 15.12 -9.89 -6.53
CA ALA A 152 15.87 -8.99 -7.39
C ALA A 152 16.25 -7.69 -6.67
N ARG A 153 15.35 -7.11 -5.89
CA ARG A 153 15.60 -5.90 -5.10
C ARG A 153 16.59 -6.15 -3.96
N ILE A 154 16.46 -7.27 -3.24
CA ILE A 154 17.41 -7.68 -2.20
C ILE A 154 18.80 -7.90 -2.82
N GLN A 155 18.89 -8.50 -4.00
CA GLN A 155 20.18 -8.66 -4.71
C GLN A 155 20.82 -7.30 -5.06
N VAL A 156 20.03 -6.31 -5.44
CA VAL A 156 20.51 -4.93 -5.64
C VAL A 156 21.05 -4.35 -4.33
N MET A 157 20.42 -4.60 -3.20
CA MET A 157 20.92 -4.17 -1.88
C MET A 157 22.28 -4.81 -1.58
N ILE A 158 22.42 -6.12 -1.79
CA ILE A 158 23.70 -6.84 -1.61
C ILE A 158 24.78 -6.25 -2.50
N ASN A 159 24.50 -6.05 -3.78
CA ASN A 159 25.46 -5.51 -4.75
C ASN A 159 25.93 -4.08 -4.40
N LYS A 160 25.11 -3.33 -3.65
CA LYS A 160 25.46 -2.01 -3.12
C LYS A 160 26.22 -2.06 -1.80
N GLY A 161 26.54 -3.24 -1.30
CA GLY A 161 27.19 -3.43 -0.01
C GLY A 161 26.32 -3.09 1.20
N MET A 162 25.00 -3.19 1.03
CA MET A 162 24.02 -2.93 2.09
C MET A 162 23.83 -4.22 2.86
N GLU A 163 24.29 -4.24 4.08
CA GLU A 163 24.11 -5.38 4.96
C GLU A 163 23.67 -4.90 6.35
N ILE A 164 22.46 -5.27 6.75
CA ILE A 164 21.91 -4.89 8.06
C ILE A 164 22.60 -5.73 9.16
N THR A 165 22.82 -7.01 8.88
CA THR A 165 23.65 -7.95 9.67
C THR A 165 24.27 -8.96 8.71
N SER A 166 25.47 -9.46 9.05
CA SER A 166 26.21 -10.38 8.18
C SER A 166 25.35 -11.51 7.63
N GLY A 167 25.22 -11.59 6.31
CA GLY A 167 24.47 -12.60 5.57
C GLY A 167 22.95 -12.55 5.74
N MET A 168 22.36 -11.49 6.32
CA MET A 168 20.90 -11.39 6.48
C MET A 168 20.19 -11.33 5.12
N LEU A 169 20.66 -10.48 4.22
CA LEU A 169 20.05 -10.31 2.91
C LEU A 169 20.12 -11.59 2.07
N GLN A 170 21.25 -12.33 2.16
CA GLN A 170 21.35 -13.63 1.49
C GLN A 170 20.34 -14.64 2.06
N ARG A 171 20.21 -14.72 3.40
CA ARG A 171 19.20 -15.58 4.02
C ARG A 171 17.76 -15.25 3.61
N LEU A 172 17.46 -14.00 3.29
CA LEU A 172 16.14 -13.62 2.77
C LEU A 172 15.92 -14.14 1.33
N ILE A 173 16.97 -14.10 0.49
CA ILE A 173 16.92 -14.72 -0.84
C ILE A 173 16.68 -16.23 -0.72
N ASP A 174 17.46 -16.91 0.14
CA ASP A 174 17.32 -18.36 0.36
C ASP A 174 15.91 -18.73 0.86
N LYS A 175 15.32 -17.90 1.76
CA LYS A 175 13.93 -18.06 2.21
C LYS A 175 12.92 -17.86 1.07
N ALA A 176 13.15 -16.88 0.22
CA ALA A 176 12.29 -16.64 -0.92
C ALA A 176 12.33 -17.81 -1.91
N ASP A 177 13.51 -18.35 -2.18
CA ASP A 177 13.68 -19.55 -3.02
C ASP A 177 12.94 -20.76 -2.42
N ALA A 178 13.09 -20.98 -1.12
CA ALA A 178 12.38 -22.07 -0.42
C ALA A 178 10.87 -21.86 -0.46
N ARG A 179 10.38 -20.61 -0.27
CA ARG A 179 8.95 -20.30 -0.33
C ARG A 179 8.39 -20.52 -1.74
N ILE A 180 9.08 -20.07 -2.78
CA ILE A 180 8.73 -20.30 -4.19
C ILE A 180 8.68 -21.80 -4.50
N ALA A 181 9.67 -22.56 -4.03
CA ALA A 181 9.69 -24.01 -4.20
C ALA A 181 8.48 -24.69 -3.54
N GLY A 182 8.14 -24.29 -2.31
CA GLY A 182 6.98 -24.82 -1.57
C GLY A 182 5.65 -24.49 -2.25
N ILE A 183 5.52 -23.32 -2.88
CA ILE A 183 4.34 -22.96 -3.67
C ILE A 183 4.28 -23.85 -4.94
N LYS A 184 5.37 -23.95 -5.69
CA LYS A 184 5.45 -24.73 -6.93
C LYS A 184 5.21 -26.21 -6.73
N SER A 185 5.59 -26.78 -5.58
CA SER A 185 5.31 -28.18 -5.23
C SER A 185 3.88 -28.41 -4.77
N GLY A 186 3.14 -27.36 -4.46
CA GLY A 186 1.80 -27.43 -3.86
C GLY A 186 1.80 -27.79 -2.36
N GLU A 187 2.96 -27.94 -1.73
CA GLU A 187 3.06 -28.21 -0.29
C GLU A 187 2.67 -27.00 0.57
N GLN A 188 2.93 -25.81 0.05
CA GLN A 188 2.68 -24.55 0.72
C GLN A 188 2.06 -23.53 -0.23
N PRO A 189 0.81 -23.71 -0.68
CA PRO A 189 0.16 -22.75 -1.58
C PRO A 189 0.03 -21.37 -0.93
N ALA A 190 -0.25 -20.34 -1.72
CA ALA A 190 -0.59 -19.00 -1.21
C ALA A 190 -1.77 -19.07 -0.23
N LEU A 191 -1.83 -18.10 0.69
CA LEU A 191 -2.95 -18.02 1.63
C LEU A 191 -4.27 -17.80 0.89
N LYS A 192 -5.30 -18.49 1.35
CA LYS A 192 -6.69 -18.34 0.89
C LYS A 192 -7.58 -18.20 2.10
N PRO A 193 -8.68 -17.45 1.98
CA PRO A 193 -9.72 -17.46 3.01
C PRO A 193 -10.30 -18.86 3.16
N ASP A 194 -10.83 -19.16 4.35
CA ASP A 194 -11.62 -20.36 4.55
C ASP A 194 -12.90 -20.32 3.69
N ASP A 195 -13.38 -21.48 3.23
CA ASP A 195 -14.57 -21.58 2.38
C ASP A 195 -15.83 -20.95 2.99
N ASN A 196 -15.88 -20.86 4.31
CA ASN A 196 -16.97 -20.30 5.10
C ASN A 196 -16.57 -19.01 5.82
N ALA A 197 -15.54 -18.33 5.37
CA ALA A 197 -15.09 -17.05 5.93
C ALA A 197 -16.25 -16.05 5.99
N LYS A 198 -16.37 -15.39 7.15
CA LYS A 198 -17.39 -14.35 7.37
C LYS A 198 -16.71 -13.01 7.45
N TYR A 199 -17.23 -12.08 6.70
CA TYR A 199 -16.74 -10.71 6.66
C TYR A 199 -17.69 -9.76 7.39
N PHE A 200 -17.14 -8.72 7.99
CA PHE A 200 -17.91 -7.59 8.53
C PHE A 200 -18.62 -6.84 7.40
N ALA A 201 -17.89 -6.63 6.29
CA ALA A 201 -18.41 -6.05 5.07
C ALA A 201 -17.62 -6.60 3.85
N GLU A 202 -18.24 -6.53 2.67
CA GLU A 202 -17.59 -6.79 1.39
C GLU A 202 -17.70 -5.55 0.52
N VAL A 203 -16.55 -4.98 0.12
CA VAL A 203 -16.44 -3.79 -0.73
C VAL A 203 -16.04 -4.24 -2.13
N ILE A 204 -16.81 -3.85 -3.12
CA ILE A 204 -16.52 -4.12 -4.52
C ILE A 204 -16.08 -2.82 -5.18
N VAL A 205 -14.86 -2.80 -5.70
CA VAL A 205 -14.29 -1.67 -6.44
C VAL A 205 -14.44 -1.95 -7.93
N ASP A 206 -15.18 -1.09 -8.59
CA ASP A 206 -15.37 -1.14 -10.04
C ASP A 206 -14.34 -0.24 -10.72
N LEU A 207 -13.31 -0.86 -11.31
CA LEU A 207 -12.23 -0.15 -11.99
C LEU A 207 -12.72 0.48 -13.30
N ASP A 208 -13.69 -0.14 -13.99
CA ASP A 208 -14.24 0.38 -15.25
C ASP A 208 -15.04 1.69 -15.02
N ALA A 209 -15.51 1.91 -13.79
CA ALA A 209 -16.21 3.13 -13.41
C ALA A 209 -15.28 4.31 -13.09
N ILE A 210 -13.96 4.10 -13.03
CA ILE A 210 -12.97 5.14 -12.72
C ILE A 210 -12.46 5.73 -14.04
N ASN A 211 -13.10 6.83 -14.48
CA ASN A 211 -12.85 7.42 -15.80
C ASN A 211 -11.86 8.59 -15.78
N GLU A 212 -11.61 9.15 -14.61
CA GLU A 212 -10.73 10.31 -14.42
C GLU A 212 -10.11 10.31 -13.01
N PRO A 213 -9.00 11.03 -12.81
CA PRO A 213 -8.38 11.16 -11.51
C PRO A 213 -9.34 11.68 -10.44
N MET A 214 -9.29 11.06 -9.27
CA MET A 214 -10.09 11.45 -8.11
C MET A 214 -9.24 12.26 -7.14
N ILE A 215 -9.78 13.36 -6.65
CA ILE A 215 -9.13 14.26 -5.70
C ILE A 215 -9.90 14.24 -4.39
N ALA A 216 -9.20 14.03 -3.30
CA ALA A 216 -9.72 14.25 -1.95
C ALA A 216 -9.41 15.68 -1.53
N ASP A 217 -10.39 16.37 -0.94
CA ASP A 217 -10.19 17.72 -0.41
C ASP A 217 -9.13 17.70 0.71
N PRO A 218 -8.05 18.50 0.60
CA PRO A 218 -6.98 18.51 1.59
C PRO A 218 -7.32 19.28 2.86
N ASP A 219 -8.45 19.97 2.93
CA ASP A 219 -8.84 20.77 4.11
C ASP A 219 -9.25 19.87 5.26
N VAL A 220 -8.23 19.47 6.01
CA VAL A 220 -8.34 18.55 7.15
C VAL A 220 -8.70 19.23 8.45
N ASP A 221 -8.52 20.56 8.56
CA ASP A 221 -8.61 21.26 9.83
C ASP A 221 -10.02 21.79 10.14
N ASN A 222 -10.85 21.97 9.13
CA ASN A 222 -12.20 22.53 9.26
C ASN A 222 -13.35 21.53 9.06
N ILE A 223 -13.02 20.28 8.80
CA ILE A 223 -14.06 19.28 8.55
C ILE A 223 -14.37 18.55 9.85
N ASP A 224 -15.60 18.62 10.29
CA ASP A 224 -16.15 17.68 11.26
C ASP A 224 -15.71 16.27 10.89
N ILE A 225 -15.05 15.57 11.82
CA ILE A 225 -14.45 14.25 11.59
C ILE A 225 -15.46 13.29 10.96
N ALA A 226 -16.75 13.45 11.27
CA ALA A 226 -17.83 12.70 10.65
C ALA A 226 -18.04 13.01 9.16
N LYS A 227 -17.65 14.21 8.70
CA LYS A 227 -17.78 14.63 7.29
C LYS A 227 -16.51 14.40 6.47
N ARG A 228 -15.38 14.12 7.12
CA ARG A 228 -14.05 13.98 6.50
C ARG A 228 -13.97 12.89 5.45
N TYR A 229 -14.88 11.94 5.50
CA TYR A 229 -14.94 10.78 4.62
C TYR A 229 -16.27 10.66 3.90
N THR A 230 -16.98 11.76 3.67
CA THR A 230 -18.19 11.73 2.84
C THR A 230 -17.80 11.76 1.36
N HIS A 231 -18.65 11.19 0.50
CA HIS A 231 -18.52 11.29 -0.95
C HIS A 231 -18.44 12.74 -1.46
N ASP A 232 -18.81 13.71 -0.61
CA ASP A 232 -18.70 15.15 -0.91
C ASP A 232 -17.28 15.71 -0.82
N THR A 233 -16.33 14.98 -0.22
CA THR A 233 -14.93 15.39 -0.09
C THR A 233 -14.01 14.73 -1.11
N ILE A 234 -14.51 13.76 -1.88
CA ILE A 234 -13.77 13.06 -2.93
C ILE A 234 -14.48 13.34 -4.25
N ARG A 235 -13.82 14.05 -5.14
CA ARG A 235 -14.39 14.55 -6.37
C ARG A 235 -13.50 14.18 -7.56
N PRO A 236 -14.09 13.97 -8.75
CA PRO A 236 -13.31 13.85 -9.96
C PRO A 236 -12.60 15.19 -10.28
N ILE A 237 -11.45 15.13 -10.95
CA ILE A 237 -10.65 16.32 -11.27
C ILE A 237 -11.45 17.34 -12.09
N SER A 238 -12.33 16.89 -12.96
CA SER A 238 -13.21 17.73 -13.78
C SER A 238 -14.10 18.66 -12.95
N TYR A 239 -14.40 18.30 -11.71
CA TYR A 239 -15.15 19.17 -10.79
C TYR A 239 -14.39 20.45 -10.46
N TYR A 240 -13.06 20.43 -10.51
CA TYR A 240 -12.19 21.54 -10.11
C TYR A 240 -11.63 22.34 -11.31
N GLU A 241 -11.79 21.86 -12.55
CA GLU A 241 -11.13 22.43 -13.75
C GLU A 241 -11.38 23.92 -13.99
N SER A 242 -12.49 24.47 -13.49
CA SER A 242 -12.86 25.86 -13.76
C SER A 242 -12.64 26.83 -12.60
N GLU A 243 -12.31 26.38 -11.39
CA GLU A 243 -12.56 27.21 -10.22
C GLU A 243 -11.37 27.44 -9.27
N LYS A 244 -10.28 26.67 -9.34
CA LYS A 244 -9.22 26.80 -8.33
C LYS A 244 -7.84 27.00 -8.95
N GLN A 245 -7.22 28.11 -8.61
CA GLN A 245 -5.80 28.32 -8.83
C GLN A 245 -5.03 27.56 -7.72
N VAL A 246 -4.06 26.74 -8.11
CA VAL A 246 -3.16 26.05 -7.19
C VAL A 246 -1.94 26.92 -6.94
N ASP A 247 -1.72 27.32 -5.70
CA ASP A 247 -0.58 28.15 -5.30
C ASP A 247 0.68 27.34 -5.02
N LEU A 248 0.53 26.10 -4.52
CA LEU A 248 1.63 25.22 -4.19
C LEU A 248 1.31 23.77 -4.57
N GLY A 249 2.20 23.12 -5.29
CA GLY A 249 2.18 21.69 -5.55
C GLY A 249 3.20 20.97 -4.64
N PHE A 250 2.74 19.96 -3.89
CA PHE A 250 3.59 19.09 -3.10
C PHE A 250 3.54 17.67 -3.65
N VAL A 251 4.70 17.07 -3.89
CA VAL A 251 4.83 15.70 -4.36
C VAL A 251 5.68 14.91 -3.36
N GLY A 252 5.06 13.99 -2.65
CA GLY A 252 5.72 13.13 -1.70
C GLY A 252 4.77 12.63 -0.61
N SER A 253 5.00 11.41 -0.13
CA SER A 253 4.33 10.83 1.04
C SER A 253 5.11 9.62 1.52
N CYS A 254 4.72 9.04 2.66
CA CYS A 254 5.24 7.74 3.12
C CYS A 254 4.97 6.59 2.14
N MET A 255 4.03 6.76 1.19
CA MET A 255 3.68 5.79 0.14
C MET A 255 4.44 6.01 -1.18
N VAL A 256 5.08 7.16 -1.36
CA VAL A 256 5.81 7.48 -2.60
C VAL A 256 7.21 6.90 -2.51
N HIS A 257 7.44 5.83 -3.23
CA HIS A 257 8.75 5.20 -3.29
C HIS A 257 9.61 5.75 -4.45
N LYS A 258 10.87 5.35 -4.50
CA LYS A 258 11.83 5.83 -5.50
C LYS A 258 11.39 5.61 -6.95
N GLY A 259 10.66 4.52 -7.21
CA GLY A 259 10.08 4.24 -8.53
C GLY A 259 9.10 5.32 -8.96
N ASP A 260 8.17 5.70 -8.08
CA ASP A 260 7.19 6.76 -8.34
C ASP A 260 7.89 8.09 -8.60
N MET A 261 8.89 8.45 -7.79
CA MET A 261 9.67 9.68 -7.99
C MET A 261 10.38 9.71 -9.35
N ASN A 262 10.84 8.56 -9.86
CA ASN A 262 11.42 8.47 -11.20
C ASN A 262 10.36 8.70 -12.29
N ILE A 263 9.16 8.15 -12.13
CA ILE A 263 8.04 8.38 -13.06
C ILE A 263 7.66 9.85 -13.07
N ILE A 264 7.47 10.45 -11.91
CA ILE A 264 7.15 11.88 -11.77
C ILE A 264 8.21 12.76 -12.42
N ALA A 265 9.50 12.46 -12.16
CA ALA A 265 10.61 13.18 -12.79
C ALA A 265 10.60 13.04 -14.33
N GLN A 266 10.22 11.88 -14.85
CA GLN A 266 10.05 11.64 -16.27
C GLN A 266 8.87 12.44 -16.85
N MET A 267 7.75 12.48 -16.15
CA MET A 267 6.59 13.29 -16.54
C MET A 267 6.98 14.77 -16.65
N PHE A 268 7.64 15.34 -15.65
CA PHE A 268 8.11 16.72 -15.70
C PHE A 268 9.07 17.01 -16.86
N ARG A 269 10.02 16.10 -17.14
CA ARG A 269 10.90 16.24 -18.31
C ARG A 269 10.14 16.20 -19.63
N ASN A 270 9.11 15.37 -19.75
CA ASN A 270 8.28 15.28 -20.94
C ASN A 270 7.46 16.55 -21.15
N ILE A 271 6.88 17.11 -20.08
CA ILE A 271 6.16 18.38 -20.13
C ILE A 271 7.12 19.50 -20.55
N GLU A 272 8.29 19.61 -19.92
CA GLU A 272 9.29 20.63 -20.27
C GLU A 272 9.72 20.53 -21.74
N LYS A 273 9.88 19.34 -22.27
CA LYS A 273 10.30 19.09 -23.66
C LYS A 273 9.20 19.43 -24.66
N ASN A 274 7.93 19.14 -24.36
CA ASN A 274 6.82 19.24 -25.31
C ASN A 274 6.07 20.57 -25.22
N GLU A 275 5.97 21.15 -24.03
CA GLU A 275 5.13 22.32 -23.75
C GLU A 275 5.95 23.54 -23.25
N GLY A 276 7.26 23.40 -23.12
CA GLY A 276 8.13 24.42 -22.55
C GLY A 276 8.17 24.36 -21.02
N LYS A 277 8.73 25.41 -20.42
CA LYS A 277 8.93 25.43 -18.96
C LYS A 277 7.62 25.40 -18.20
N ILE A 278 7.51 24.47 -17.25
CA ILE A 278 6.45 24.51 -16.23
C ILE A 278 6.65 25.81 -15.44
N LYS A 279 5.70 26.73 -15.56
CA LYS A 279 5.73 27.99 -14.80
C LYS A 279 5.08 27.76 -13.44
N PHE A 280 5.87 27.43 -12.44
CA PHE A 280 5.46 27.64 -11.07
C PHE A 280 5.65 29.14 -10.74
N LYS A 281 4.62 29.79 -10.23
CA LYS A 281 4.82 31.06 -9.53
C LYS A 281 5.51 30.71 -8.20
N ALA A 282 6.74 31.15 -8.04
CA ALA A 282 7.42 31.14 -6.75
C ALA A 282 6.84 32.21 -5.85
#